data_ebfdef3b2067b8da93d29922eef0c126
#
_entry.id   ebfdef3b2067b8da93d29922eef0c126
#
_cell.length_a   1.000
_cell.length_b   1.000
_cell.length_c   1.000
_cell.angle_alpha   90.00
_cell.angle_beta   90.00
_cell.angle_gamma   90.00
#
_symmetry.space_group_name_H-M   'P 1'
#
loop_
_entity.id
_entity.type
_entity.pdbx_description
1 polymer ?
#
loop_
_entity_poly.entity_id
_entity_poly.type
_entity_poly.pdbx_seq_one_letter_code
_entity_poly.pdbx_strand_id
1 'polypeptide(L)'
;TLEKFPIDKVVVEDFGAQLNSIAGIELQKYNQIHQADWNKTTQLSTNFQLNKLEIDFFDIPINKKFDLIYFDAFAPETQPELWTVEMFELMAKVLVKDGVLTTYCAKGYVKRNLRSAGFIVEALPGPPGKREITRAIKM
;
A
#
# COMPACT_ATOMS: atom_id res chain seq x y z
N THR A 1 1.56 -11.90 -4.30
CA THR A 1 2.96 -12.31 -4.49
C THR A 1 3.74 -11.10 -4.95
N LEU A 2 4.42 -10.41 -4.02
CA LEU A 2 5.59 -9.65 -4.41
C LEU A 2 6.55 -10.70 -4.98
N GLU A 3 6.48 -10.90 -6.30
CA GLU A 3 7.55 -11.61 -6.98
C GLU A 3 8.84 -10.97 -6.52
N LYS A 4 9.75 -11.78 -6.02
CA LYS A 4 11.14 -11.40 -5.78
C LYS A 4 11.72 -10.99 -7.13
N PHE A 5 11.48 -9.74 -7.53
CA PHE A 5 12.39 -9.12 -8.46
C PHE A 5 13.69 -8.97 -7.68
N PRO A 6 14.75 -9.68 -8.04
CA PRO A 6 16.06 -9.36 -7.52
C PRO A 6 16.39 -7.97 -8.06
N ILE A 7 15.95 -6.95 -7.31
CA ILE A 7 16.45 -5.61 -7.56
C ILE A 7 17.93 -5.70 -7.23
N ASP A 8 18.75 -5.60 -8.27
CA ASP A 8 20.19 -5.59 -8.09
C ASP A 8 20.53 -4.50 -7.06
N LYS A 9 21.37 -4.82 -6.11
CA LYS A 9 21.78 -3.91 -5.03
C LYS A 9 22.25 -2.56 -5.59
N VAL A 10 22.91 -2.57 -6.73
CA VAL A 10 23.38 -1.36 -7.43
C VAL A 10 22.21 -0.48 -7.88
N VAL A 11 21.15 -1.08 -8.44
CA VAL A 11 19.95 -0.32 -8.88
C VAL A 11 19.25 0.31 -7.69
N VAL A 12 19.19 -0.37 -6.56
CA VAL A 12 18.57 0.17 -5.32
C VAL A 12 19.40 1.33 -4.77
N GLU A 13 20.71 1.22 -4.76
CA GLU A 13 21.62 2.29 -4.30
C GLU A 13 21.53 3.53 -5.20
N ASP A 14 21.55 3.36 -6.51
CA ASP A 14 21.41 4.44 -7.47
C ASP A 14 20.06 5.14 -7.38
N PHE A 15 18.98 4.37 -7.25
CA PHE A 15 17.63 4.91 -7.07
C PHE A 15 17.50 5.70 -5.77
N GLY A 16 18.03 5.16 -4.66
CA GLY A 16 18.06 5.83 -3.37
C GLY A 16 18.87 7.15 -3.41
N ALA A 17 19.99 7.18 -4.11
CA ALA A 17 20.79 8.38 -4.29
C ALA A 17 20.04 9.46 -5.10
N GLN A 18 19.33 9.08 -6.15
CA GLN A 18 18.48 9.98 -6.92
C GLN A 18 17.33 10.55 -6.09
N LEU A 19 16.63 9.71 -5.31
CA LEU A 19 15.58 10.16 -4.40
C LEU A 19 16.11 11.14 -3.35
N ASN A 20 17.29 10.87 -2.80
CA ASN A 20 17.94 11.74 -1.82
C ASN A 20 18.21 13.15 -2.40
N SER A 21 18.66 13.21 -3.64
CA SER A 21 18.92 14.48 -4.34
C SER A 21 17.65 15.27 -4.66
N ILE A 22 16.53 14.57 -4.91
CA ILE A 22 15.25 15.18 -5.34
C ILE A 22 14.35 15.51 -4.15
N ALA A 23 14.26 14.62 -3.16
CA ALA A 23 13.26 14.67 -2.09
C ALA A 23 13.83 14.84 -0.68
N GLY A 24 15.15 14.95 -0.51
CA GLY A 24 15.79 15.01 0.81
C GLY A 24 15.65 13.71 1.62
N ILE A 25 15.38 12.58 0.96
CA ILE A 25 15.28 11.27 1.59
C ILE A 25 16.68 10.78 1.91
N GLU A 26 16.91 10.40 3.17
CA GLU A 26 18.20 9.85 3.58
C GLU A 26 18.39 8.43 3.00
N LEU A 27 19.38 8.24 2.16
CA LEU A 27 19.74 6.95 1.55
C LEU A 27 19.90 5.84 2.61
N GLN A 28 20.41 6.17 3.78
CA GLN A 28 20.54 5.24 4.89
C GLN A 28 19.19 4.67 5.33
N LYS A 29 18.16 5.51 5.49
CA LYS A 29 16.79 5.05 5.87
C LYS A 29 16.16 4.20 4.79
N TYR A 30 16.34 4.60 3.53
CA TYR A 30 15.89 3.80 2.39
C TYR A 30 16.47 2.39 2.42
N ASN A 31 17.79 2.27 2.58
CA ASN A 31 18.48 0.99 2.67
C ASN A 31 18.01 0.17 3.89
N GLN A 32 17.81 0.79 5.06
CA GLN A 32 17.30 0.12 6.25
C GLN A 32 15.92 -0.51 6.01
N ILE A 33 15.01 0.19 5.32
CA ILE A 33 13.68 -0.32 4.97
C ILE A 33 13.81 -1.57 4.07
N HIS A 34 14.65 -1.49 3.03
CA HIS A 34 14.82 -2.59 2.09
C HIS A 34 15.54 -3.81 2.68
N GLN A 35 16.52 -3.58 3.55
CA GLN A 35 17.30 -4.63 4.21
C GLN A 35 16.61 -5.25 5.43
N ALA A 36 15.54 -4.63 5.95
CA ALA A 36 14.80 -5.16 7.08
C ALA A 36 14.27 -6.57 6.79
N ASP A 37 14.39 -7.48 7.76
CA ASP A 37 13.94 -8.87 7.65
C ASP A 37 12.42 -8.97 7.43
N TRP A 38 12.02 -9.97 6.65
CA TRP A 38 10.63 -10.37 6.54
C TRP A 38 10.13 -11.06 7.81
N ASN A 39 8.85 -10.89 8.11
CA ASN A 39 8.15 -11.50 9.25
C ASN A 39 8.74 -11.12 10.63
N LYS A 40 9.47 -10.01 10.69
CA LYS A 40 10.01 -9.41 11.92
C LYS A 40 9.65 -7.94 12.00
N THR A 41 9.46 -7.48 13.24
CA THR A 41 9.34 -6.05 13.53
C THR A 41 10.73 -5.43 13.66
N THR A 42 11.01 -4.41 12.86
CA THR A 42 12.28 -3.67 12.87
C THR A 42 12.03 -2.24 13.33
N GLN A 43 12.71 -1.78 14.36
CA GLN A 43 12.69 -0.39 14.80
C GLN A 43 13.61 0.44 13.89
N LEU A 44 13.05 1.33 13.11
CA LEU A 44 13.81 2.20 12.19
C LEU A 44 14.14 3.57 12.80
N SER A 45 13.32 4.05 13.72
CA SER A 45 13.55 5.27 14.49
C SER A 45 12.77 5.21 15.81
N THR A 46 12.93 6.19 16.68
CA THR A 46 12.18 6.28 17.96
C THR A 46 10.66 6.18 17.76
N ASN A 47 10.15 6.70 16.66
CA ASN A 47 8.70 6.80 16.39
C ASN A 47 8.24 5.96 15.19
N PHE A 48 9.11 5.13 14.62
CA PHE A 48 8.74 4.34 13.44
C PHE A 48 9.20 2.89 13.53
N GLN A 49 8.23 1.99 13.54
CA GLN A 49 8.42 0.55 13.44
C GLN A 49 7.96 0.05 12.06
N LEU A 50 8.78 -0.78 11.45
CA LEU A 50 8.44 -1.49 10.22
C LEU A 50 8.18 -2.97 10.51
N ASN A 51 7.09 -3.49 9.97
CA ASN A 51 6.81 -4.92 9.96
C ASN A 51 6.50 -5.36 8.53
N LYS A 52 7.44 -6.02 7.88
CA LYS A 52 7.25 -6.61 6.56
C LYS A 52 6.70 -8.02 6.73
N LEU A 53 5.56 -8.32 6.11
CA LEU A 53 4.93 -9.64 6.15
C LEU A 53 4.96 -10.27 4.75
N GLU A 54 5.48 -11.49 4.66
CA GLU A 54 5.41 -12.33 3.46
C GLU A 54 4.21 -13.27 3.62
N ILE A 55 3.01 -12.77 3.27
CA ILE A 55 1.73 -13.49 3.42
C ILE A 55 0.86 -13.24 2.19
N ASP A 56 -0.13 -14.10 1.98
CA ASP A 56 -1.21 -13.81 1.04
C ASP A 56 -2.05 -12.63 1.55
N PHE A 57 -2.60 -11.82 0.63
CA PHE A 57 -3.48 -10.71 1.01
C PHE A 57 -4.73 -11.17 1.76
N PHE A 58 -5.24 -12.38 1.46
CA PHE A 58 -6.39 -12.94 2.15
C PHE A 58 -6.07 -13.44 3.57
N ASP A 59 -4.78 -13.61 3.91
CA ASP A 59 -4.30 -14.04 5.22
C ASP A 59 -3.92 -12.88 6.16
N ILE A 60 -4.23 -11.64 5.79
CA ILE A 60 -3.95 -10.47 6.63
C ILE A 60 -4.58 -10.63 8.01
N PRO A 61 -3.81 -10.47 9.11
CA PRO A 61 -4.32 -10.62 10.47
C PRO A 61 -5.40 -9.57 10.80
N ILE A 62 -6.65 -10.00 10.94
CA ILE A 62 -7.81 -9.12 11.19
C ILE A 62 -7.88 -8.55 12.62
N ASN A 63 -7.06 -9.06 13.54
CA ASN A 63 -6.93 -8.57 14.91
C ASN A 63 -6.15 -7.26 15.03
N LYS A 64 -5.37 -6.89 14.02
CA LYS A 64 -4.71 -5.58 13.92
C LYS A 64 -5.63 -4.58 13.26
N LYS A 65 -5.53 -3.32 13.69
CA LYS A 65 -6.27 -2.21 13.11
C LYS A 65 -5.31 -1.14 12.63
N PHE A 66 -5.67 -0.53 11.51
CA PHE A 66 -4.88 0.50 10.83
C PHE A 66 -5.73 1.74 10.58
N ASP A 67 -5.11 2.89 10.62
CA ASP A 67 -5.74 4.17 10.27
C ASP A 67 -5.71 4.43 8.77
N LEU A 68 -4.70 3.88 8.08
CA LEU A 68 -4.45 4.12 6.67
C LEU A 68 -3.97 2.84 5.96
N ILE A 69 -4.54 2.58 4.78
CA ILE A 69 -4.07 1.56 3.84
C ILE A 69 -3.69 2.25 2.53
N TYR A 70 -2.44 2.07 2.11
CA TYR A 70 -2.03 2.30 0.72
C TYR A 70 -2.19 1.00 -0.05
N PHE A 71 -3.28 0.91 -0.84
CA PHE A 71 -3.60 -0.29 -1.60
C PHE A 71 -2.95 -0.21 -2.99
N ASP A 72 -1.74 -0.76 -3.07
CA ASP A 72 -0.88 -0.73 -4.27
C ASP A 72 -0.67 -2.15 -4.84
N ALA A 73 -1.77 -2.88 -5.04
CA ALA A 73 -1.77 -4.19 -5.69
C ALA A 73 -1.49 -4.05 -7.20
N PHE A 74 -1.11 -5.14 -7.86
CA PHE A 74 -1.00 -5.17 -9.33
C PHE A 74 -2.31 -4.72 -9.99
N ALA A 75 -2.20 -4.26 -11.24
CA ALA A 75 -3.37 -3.76 -11.97
C ALA A 75 -4.52 -4.78 -11.98
N PRO A 76 -5.78 -4.33 -11.96
CA PRO A 76 -6.94 -5.22 -11.94
C PRO A 76 -7.00 -6.22 -13.10
N GLU A 77 -6.33 -5.95 -14.20
CA GLU A 77 -6.19 -6.86 -15.33
C GLU A 77 -5.20 -7.98 -15.07
N THR A 78 -4.24 -7.73 -14.20
CA THR A 78 -3.17 -8.68 -13.85
C THR A 78 -3.55 -9.54 -12.65
N GLN A 79 -4.22 -8.94 -11.66
CA GLN A 79 -4.63 -9.58 -10.42
C GLN A 79 -6.08 -9.20 -10.04
N PRO A 80 -7.09 -9.65 -10.81
CA PRO A 80 -8.48 -9.24 -10.60
C PRO A 80 -9.04 -9.65 -9.22
N GLU A 81 -8.56 -10.74 -8.64
CA GLU A 81 -8.97 -11.25 -7.32
C GLU A 81 -8.74 -10.27 -6.18
N LEU A 82 -7.73 -9.39 -6.29
CA LEU A 82 -7.45 -8.38 -5.27
C LEU A 82 -8.38 -7.15 -5.36
N TRP A 83 -9.23 -7.06 -6.38
CA TRP A 83 -10.09 -5.91 -6.63
C TRP A 83 -11.59 -6.25 -6.46
N THR A 84 -11.88 -7.36 -5.79
CA THR A 84 -13.24 -7.84 -5.53
C THR A 84 -13.86 -7.15 -4.31
N VAL A 85 -15.17 -7.33 -4.13
CA VAL A 85 -15.89 -6.86 -2.94
C VAL A 85 -15.34 -7.53 -1.69
N GLU A 86 -15.10 -8.84 -1.74
CA GLU A 86 -14.58 -9.65 -0.63
C GLU A 86 -13.22 -9.15 -0.14
N MET A 87 -12.31 -8.80 -1.05
CA MET A 87 -11.03 -8.20 -0.69
C MET A 87 -11.22 -6.85 0.01
N PHE A 88 -12.10 -6.00 -0.48
CA PHE A 88 -12.35 -4.70 0.14
C PHE A 88 -13.10 -4.81 1.48
N GLU A 89 -13.94 -5.83 1.66
CA GLU A 89 -14.52 -6.15 2.97
C GLU A 89 -13.43 -6.57 3.97
N LEU A 90 -12.42 -7.33 3.52
CA LEU A 90 -11.27 -7.67 4.35
C LEU A 90 -10.47 -6.41 4.73
N MET A 91 -10.23 -5.50 3.78
CA MET A 91 -9.59 -4.20 4.08
C MET A 91 -10.43 -3.36 5.07
N ALA A 92 -11.76 -3.38 4.92
CA ALA A 92 -12.63 -2.71 5.90
C ALA A 92 -12.53 -3.34 7.30
N LYS A 93 -12.35 -4.66 7.41
CA LYS A 93 -12.18 -5.35 8.71
C LYS A 93 -10.88 -4.93 9.42
N VAL A 94 -9.81 -4.65 8.70
CA VAL A 94 -8.52 -4.24 9.29
C VAL A 94 -8.38 -2.72 9.47
N LEU A 95 -9.29 -1.90 8.96
CA LEU A 95 -9.32 -0.46 9.22
C LEU A 95 -10.09 -0.14 10.52
N VAL A 96 -9.67 0.92 11.21
CA VAL A 96 -10.49 1.57 12.24
C VAL A 96 -11.70 2.24 11.61
N LYS A 97 -12.69 2.63 12.41
CA LYS A 97 -13.78 3.52 11.95
C LYS A 97 -13.17 4.83 11.45
N ASP A 98 -13.70 5.36 10.37
CA ASP A 98 -13.20 6.55 9.65
C ASP A 98 -11.77 6.40 9.08
N GLY A 99 -11.19 5.19 9.16
CA GLY A 99 -9.91 4.85 8.54
C GLY A 99 -9.97 4.94 7.01
N VAL A 100 -8.85 5.21 6.39
CA VAL A 100 -8.75 5.53 4.97
C VAL A 100 -8.04 4.43 4.19
N LEU A 101 -8.60 4.03 3.06
CA LEU A 101 -7.90 3.30 2.02
C LEU A 101 -7.69 4.23 0.83
N THR A 102 -6.46 4.31 0.33
CA THR A 102 -6.15 5.02 -0.91
C THR A 102 -5.52 4.09 -1.92
N THR A 103 -5.85 4.29 -3.20
CA THR A 103 -5.29 3.51 -4.29
C THR A 103 -5.14 4.36 -5.55
N TYR A 104 -4.15 3.99 -6.35
CA TYR A 104 -3.94 4.60 -7.66
C TYR A 104 -5.05 4.25 -8.66
N CYS A 105 -5.83 3.20 -8.42
CA CYS A 105 -6.82 2.70 -9.37
C CYS A 105 -8.09 3.56 -9.34
N ALA A 106 -8.44 4.15 -10.48
CA ALA A 106 -9.60 5.03 -10.64
C ALA A 106 -10.76 4.37 -11.41
N LYS A 107 -10.68 3.05 -11.67
CA LYS A 107 -11.69 2.34 -12.50
C LYS A 107 -13.06 2.34 -11.83
N GLY A 108 -14.09 2.55 -12.64
CA GLY A 108 -15.46 2.69 -12.16
C GLY A 108 -15.97 1.45 -11.40
N TYR A 109 -15.62 0.24 -11.86
CA TYR A 109 -16.06 -0.98 -11.16
C TYR A 109 -15.32 -1.18 -9.82
N VAL A 110 -14.05 -0.79 -9.70
CA VAL A 110 -13.31 -0.82 -8.44
C VAL A 110 -13.96 0.13 -7.42
N LYS A 111 -14.34 1.33 -7.85
CA LYS A 111 -15.07 2.28 -7.00
C LYS A 111 -16.44 1.72 -6.56
N ARG A 112 -17.13 0.97 -7.44
CA ARG A 112 -18.40 0.30 -7.06
C ARG A 112 -18.16 -0.80 -6.03
N ASN A 113 -17.14 -1.64 -6.22
CA ASN A 113 -16.78 -2.70 -5.29
C ASN A 113 -16.42 -2.15 -3.90
N LEU A 114 -15.65 -1.04 -3.84
CA LEU A 114 -15.36 -0.34 -2.59
C LEU A 114 -16.64 0.14 -1.89
N ARG A 115 -17.60 0.73 -2.63
CA ARG A 115 -18.88 1.15 -2.03
C ARG A 115 -19.68 -0.04 -1.53
N SER A 116 -19.72 -1.15 -2.28
CA SER A 116 -20.39 -2.39 -1.84
C SER A 116 -19.78 -2.98 -0.58
N ALA A 117 -18.46 -2.79 -0.38
CA ALA A 117 -17.75 -3.21 0.82
C ALA A 117 -17.88 -2.22 2.01
N GLY A 118 -18.73 -1.21 1.92
CA GLY A 118 -19.03 -0.30 3.04
C GLY A 118 -18.13 0.93 3.13
N PHE A 119 -17.54 1.38 2.02
CA PHE A 119 -16.75 2.61 1.98
C PHE A 119 -17.51 3.78 1.35
N ILE A 120 -17.27 4.98 1.88
CA ILE A 120 -17.53 6.23 1.17
C ILE A 120 -16.35 6.45 0.22
N VAL A 121 -16.64 6.61 -1.08
CA VAL A 121 -15.60 6.65 -2.12
C VAL A 121 -15.56 7.99 -2.82
N GLU A 122 -14.39 8.60 -2.81
CA GLU A 122 -14.08 9.90 -3.40
C GLU A 122 -13.01 9.78 -4.49
N ALA A 123 -13.11 10.64 -5.51
CA ALA A 123 -12.07 10.85 -6.49
C ALA A 123 -11.25 12.08 -6.06
N LEU A 124 -9.95 11.92 -5.94
CA LEU A 124 -9.03 13.03 -5.66
C LEU A 124 -8.17 13.32 -6.89
N PRO A 125 -7.71 14.56 -7.07
CA PRO A 125 -6.73 14.87 -8.12
C PRO A 125 -5.51 13.94 -8.01
N GLY A 126 -5.11 13.38 -9.14
CA GLY A 126 -3.89 12.57 -9.24
C GLY A 126 -2.62 13.44 -9.30
N PRO A 127 -1.45 12.82 -9.14
CA PRO A 127 -0.18 13.49 -9.37
C PRO A 127 -0.02 13.87 -10.86
N PRO A 128 1.00 14.67 -11.22
CA PRO A 128 1.27 15.01 -12.62
C PRO A 128 1.27 13.78 -13.53
N GLY A 129 0.54 13.87 -14.65
CA GLY A 129 0.35 12.76 -15.60
C GLY A 129 -0.81 11.80 -15.25
N LYS A 130 -1.46 11.95 -14.10
CA LYS A 130 -2.60 11.12 -13.70
C LYS A 130 -3.81 11.98 -13.34
N ARG A 131 -4.96 11.70 -13.97
CA ARG A 131 -6.18 12.50 -13.78
C ARG A 131 -6.70 12.44 -12.36
N GLU A 132 -6.78 11.23 -11.77
CA GLU A 132 -7.35 11.03 -10.45
C GLU A 132 -6.79 9.78 -9.75
N ILE A 133 -6.88 9.78 -8.41
CA ILE A 133 -6.71 8.63 -7.53
C ILE A 133 -8.00 8.42 -6.74
N THR A 134 -8.13 7.25 -6.11
CA THR A 134 -9.31 6.91 -5.31
C THR A 134 -8.97 6.93 -3.83
N ARG A 135 -9.78 7.66 -3.05
CA ARG A 135 -9.82 7.60 -1.58
C ARG A 135 -11.12 6.93 -1.16
N ALA A 136 -11.03 5.99 -0.24
CA ALA A 136 -12.17 5.28 0.33
C ALA A 136 -12.11 5.39 1.86
N ILE A 137 -13.18 5.86 2.50
CA ILE A 137 -13.28 6.08 3.94
C ILE A 137 -14.22 5.03 4.50
N LYS A 138 -13.77 4.27 5.49
CA LYS A 138 -14.61 3.27 6.15
C LYS A 138 -15.72 3.93 6.97
N MET A 139 -16.96 3.49 6.75
CA MET A 139 -18.10 3.87 7.58
C MET A 139 -18.10 3.19 8.96
#